data_dae810c047aad9bd1a12084c67787dbf
#
_entry.id   dae810c047aad9bd1a12084c67787dbf
#
_cell.length_a   1.000
_cell.length_b   1.000
_cell.length_c   1.000
_cell.angle_alpha   90.00
_cell.angle_beta   90.00
_cell.angle_gamma   90.00
#
_symmetry.space_group_name_H-M   'P 1'
#
loop_
_entity.id
_entity.type
_entity.pdbx_description
1 polymer ?
#
loop_
_entity_poly.entity_id
_entity_poly.type
_entity_poly.pdbx_seq_one_letter_code
_entity_poly.pdbx_strand_id
1 'polypeptide(L)'
;MCQRWNSGPLFAFHSEKIETTGNEYLACYQSSPWAERAFCRNCGSHLYYHMLGTQHYYVSTGLFYGQTTFTLADEVFIDKKPSFYELKNDVPKLTEAEMLEKMA
;
A
#
# COMPACT_ATOMS: atom_id res chain seq x y z
N MET A 1 7.10 2.16 7.46
CA MET A 1 5.92 3.02 7.66
C MET A 1 4.59 2.27 7.72
N CYS A 2 4.39 1.26 6.88
CA CYS A 2 3.15 0.47 6.92
C CYS A 2 2.86 -0.16 8.28
N GLN A 3 3.87 -0.71 8.94
CA GLN A 3 3.72 -1.32 10.26
C GLN A 3 3.23 -0.31 11.29
N ARG A 4 3.74 0.91 11.22
CA ARG A 4 3.34 1.98 12.14
C ARG A 4 1.93 2.48 11.81
N TRP A 5 1.61 2.61 10.51
CA TRP A 5 0.35 3.18 10.04
C TRP A 5 -0.82 2.21 10.20
N ASN A 6 -0.57 0.93 9.90
CA ASN A 6 -1.61 -0.11 9.90
C ASN A 6 -1.48 -1.10 11.05
N SER A 7 -0.43 -1.06 11.84
CA SER A 7 -0.06 -2.10 12.81
C SER A 7 0.17 -3.47 12.13
N GLY A 8 0.47 -3.47 10.86
CA GLY A 8 0.63 -4.68 10.06
C GLY A 8 0.90 -4.35 8.61
N PRO A 9 0.71 -5.32 7.72
CA PRO A 9 0.96 -5.12 6.30
C PRO A 9 -0.09 -4.20 5.67
N LEU A 10 0.28 -3.60 4.54
CA LEU A 10 -0.65 -2.91 3.67
C LEU A 10 -1.06 -3.87 2.56
N PHE A 11 -2.32 -4.26 2.52
CA PHE A 11 -2.87 -5.03 1.41
C PHE A 11 -3.34 -4.07 0.33
N ALA A 12 -2.61 -4.04 -0.77
CA ALA A 12 -2.84 -3.06 -1.83
C ALA A 12 -2.67 -3.68 -3.21
N PHE A 13 -3.29 -3.06 -4.21
CA PHE A 13 -3.07 -3.40 -5.60
C PHE A 13 -2.47 -2.20 -6.34
N HIS A 14 -1.65 -2.48 -7.35
CA HIS A 14 -1.00 -1.45 -8.15
C HIS A 14 -1.94 -0.87 -9.18
N SER A 15 -1.91 0.46 -9.34
CA SER A 15 -2.62 1.18 -10.40
C SER A 15 -1.74 2.31 -10.94
N GLU A 16 -1.77 2.51 -12.24
CA GLU A 16 -1.05 3.61 -12.89
C GLU A 16 -1.88 4.89 -12.96
N LYS A 17 -3.19 4.78 -12.73
CA LYS A 17 -4.09 5.91 -12.80
C LYS A 17 -5.20 5.75 -11.78
N ILE A 18 -5.47 6.82 -11.04
CA ILE A 18 -6.61 6.88 -10.13
C ILE A 18 -7.41 8.14 -10.38
N GLU A 19 -8.71 8.07 -10.09
CA GLU A 19 -9.59 9.22 -10.08
C GLU A 19 -10.27 9.25 -8.71
N THR A 20 -10.36 10.44 -8.13
CA THR A 20 -10.98 10.62 -6.83
C THR A 20 -12.07 11.67 -6.90
N THR A 21 -13.13 11.47 -6.11
CA THR A 21 -14.19 12.45 -5.89
C THR A 21 -14.27 12.73 -4.39
N GLY A 22 -14.90 13.83 -4.01
CA GLY A 22 -14.95 14.20 -2.59
C GLY A 22 -13.58 14.64 -2.07
N ASN A 23 -12.81 15.35 -2.89
CA ASN A 23 -11.44 15.73 -2.58
C ASN A 23 -11.30 16.63 -1.34
N GLU A 24 -12.37 17.24 -0.89
CA GLU A 24 -12.41 18.01 0.37
C GLU A 24 -12.12 17.12 1.58
N TYR A 25 -12.32 15.80 1.45
CA TYR A 25 -12.00 14.83 2.51
C TYR A 25 -10.68 14.13 2.29
N LEU A 26 -9.99 14.42 1.19
CA LEU A 26 -8.69 13.81 0.89
C LEU A 26 -7.59 14.52 1.67
N ALA A 27 -6.85 13.76 2.45
CA ALA A 27 -5.65 14.23 3.13
C ALA A 27 -4.45 13.41 2.71
N CYS A 28 -3.30 14.05 2.60
CA CYS A 28 -2.06 13.38 2.22
C CYS A 28 -0.99 13.65 3.27
N TYR A 29 -0.20 12.63 3.55
CA TYR A 29 0.95 12.70 4.44
C TYR A 29 2.19 12.22 3.68
N GLN A 30 3.19 13.07 3.59
CA GLN A 30 4.46 12.69 2.98
C GLN A 30 5.25 11.84 3.98
N SER A 31 5.21 10.52 3.80
CA SER A 31 5.82 9.57 4.73
C SER A 31 7.32 9.41 4.54
N SER A 32 7.86 9.84 3.38
CA SER A 32 9.28 9.82 3.07
C SER A 32 9.57 10.81 1.95
N PRO A 33 10.86 11.07 1.61
CA PRO A 33 11.17 11.97 0.50
C PRO A 33 10.61 11.53 -0.86
N TRP A 34 10.29 10.24 -1.02
CA TRP A 34 9.83 9.69 -2.29
C TRP A 34 8.37 9.22 -2.29
N ALA A 35 7.65 9.35 -1.19
CA ALA A 35 6.30 8.78 -1.09
C ALA A 35 5.37 9.63 -0.26
N GLU A 36 4.09 9.59 -0.63
CA GLU A 36 3.01 10.12 0.19
C GLU A 36 1.92 9.08 0.37
N ARG A 37 1.14 9.23 1.43
CA ARG A 37 0.02 8.37 1.76
C ARG A 37 -1.24 9.19 1.88
N ALA A 38 -2.30 8.72 1.24
CA ALA A 38 -3.59 9.41 1.27
C ALA A 38 -4.55 8.70 2.18
N PHE A 39 -5.36 9.48 2.88
CA PHE A 39 -6.39 8.96 3.77
C PHE A 39 -7.58 9.91 3.79
N CYS A 40 -8.71 9.40 4.25
CA CYS A 40 -9.93 10.20 4.39
C CYS A 40 -9.89 10.98 5.69
N ARG A 41 -9.93 12.32 5.63
CA ARG A 41 -9.93 13.13 6.85
C ARG A 41 -11.25 13.06 7.62
N ASN A 42 -12.29 12.54 7.01
CA ASN A 42 -13.59 12.39 7.66
C ASN A 42 -13.69 11.11 8.49
N CYS A 43 -13.24 9.98 7.96
CA CYS A 43 -13.35 8.69 8.66
C CYS A 43 -12.01 8.02 8.94
N GLY A 44 -10.91 8.56 8.42
CA GLY A 44 -9.57 8.02 8.65
C GLY A 44 -9.20 6.82 7.79
N SER A 45 -10.06 6.38 6.89
CA SER A 45 -9.74 5.24 6.02
C SER A 45 -8.51 5.51 5.17
N HIS A 46 -7.59 4.55 5.13
CA HIS A 46 -6.41 4.62 4.27
C HIS A 46 -6.83 4.38 2.82
N LEU A 47 -6.39 5.26 1.92
CA LEU A 47 -6.82 5.22 0.52
C LEU A 47 -5.75 4.65 -0.38
N TYR A 48 -4.56 5.25 -0.39
CA TYR A 48 -3.48 4.77 -1.25
C TYR A 48 -2.11 5.25 -0.79
N TYR A 49 -1.08 4.59 -1.34
CA TYR A 49 0.32 4.98 -1.29
C TYR A 49 0.72 5.42 -2.69
N HIS A 50 1.41 6.54 -2.82
CA HIS A 50 1.86 7.07 -4.11
C HIS A 50 3.36 7.32 -4.08
N MET A 51 4.08 6.76 -5.05
CA MET A 51 5.49 7.08 -5.27
C MET A 51 5.57 8.41 -6.02
N LEU A 52 6.03 9.45 -5.33
CA LEU A 52 6.11 10.82 -5.87
C LEU A 52 6.96 10.85 -7.14
N GLY A 53 6.52 11.64 -8.13
CA GLY A 53 7.20 11.74 -9.40
C GLY A 53 6.96 10.58 -10.35
N THR A 54 6.09 9.65 -9.98
CA THR A 54 5.73 8.49 -10.81
C THR A 54 4.23 8.34 -10.91
N GLN A 55 3.80 7.39 -11.75
CA GLN A 55 2.39 6.98 -11.86
C GLN A 55 2.12 5.67 -11.10
N HIS A 56 2.93 5.36 -10.07
CA HIS A 56 2.73 4.17 -9.27
C HIS A 56 1.90 4.50 -8.02
N TYR A 57 0.67 3.99 -8.03
CA TYR A 57 -0.26 4.07 -6.90
C TYR A 57 -0.53 2.67 -6.39
N TYR A 58 -0.55 2.52 -5.07
CA TYR A 58 -0.88 1.26 -4.42
C TYR A 58 -2.12 1.49 -3.57
N VAL A 59 -3.25 1.00 -4.06
CA VAL A 59 -4.58 1.31 -3.53
C VAL A 59 -5.01 0.25 -2.54
N SER A 60 -5.53 0.69 -1.39
CA SER A 60 -5.98 -0.21 -0.34
C SER A 60 -7.11 -1.11 -0.83
N THR A 61 -6.92 -2.43 -0.72
CA THR A 61 -7.89 -3.41 -1.21
C THR A 61 -9.23 -3.35 -0.47
N GLY A 62 -9.20 -2.93 0.79
CA GLY A 62 -10.41 -2.82 1.61
C GLY A 62 -11.45 -1.85 1.09
N LEU A 63 -11.04 -0.88 0.25
CA LEU A 63 -11.97 0.06 -0.36
C LEU A 63 -12.93 -0.61 -1.35
N PHE A 64 -12.58 -1.80 -1.82
CA PHE A 64 -13.34 -2.55 -2.82
C PHE A 64 -13.95 -3.82 -2.23
N TYR A 65 -14.10 -3.88 -0.91
CA TYR A 65 -14.69 -5.02 -0.24
C TYR A 65 -16.10 -5.32 -0.80
N GLY A 66 -16.29 -6.58 -1.21
CA GLY A 66 -17.55 -7.02 -1.80
C GLY A 66 -17.76 -6.65 -3.27
N GLN A 67 -16.85 -5.90 -3.89
CA GLN A 67 -16.97 -5.47 -5.29
C GLN A 67 -16.11 -6.29 -6.24
N THR A 68 -15.02 -6.84 -5.74
CA THR A 68 -14.08 -7.63 -6.53
C THR A 68 -13.34 -8.62 -5.65
N THR A 69 -12.72 -9.62 -6.28
CA THR A 69 -11.90 -10.60 -5.58
C THR A 69 -10.43 -10.33 -5.86
N PHE A 70 -9.63 -10.31 -4.81
CA PHE A 70 -8.18 -10.15 -4.93
C PHE A 70 -7.48 -11.46 -4.62
N THR A 71 -6.36 -11.69 -5.30
CA THR A 71 -5.47 -12.81 -5.03
C THR A 71 -4.12 -12.26 -4.62
N LEU A 72 -3.57 -12.74 -3.52
CA LEU A 72 -2.25 -12.32 -3.06
C LEU A 72 -1.21 -12.76 -4.08
N ALA A 73 -0.46 -11.81 -4.63
CA ALA A 73 0.54 -12.06 -5.67
C ALA A 73 1.95 -12.19 -5.12
N ASP A 74 2.30 -11.37 -4.12
CA ASP A 74 3.62 -11.39 -3.49
C ASP A 74 3.58 -10.67 -2.14
N GLU A 75 4.68 -10.78 -1.40
CA GLU A 75 4.95 -10.02 -0.19
C GLU A 75 6.26 -9.28 -0.40
N VAL A 76 6.27 -7.98 -0.12
CA VAL A 76 7.49 -7.16 -0.25
C VAL A 76 7.93 -6.65 1.11
N PHE A 77 9.19 -6.22 1.22
CA PHE A 77 9.77 -5.78 2.49
C PHE A 77 9.68 -6.85 3.57
N ILE A 78 9.86 -8.11 3.18
CA ILE A 78 9.73 -9.25 4.11
C ILE A 78 10.76 -9.19 5.24
N ASP A 79 11.90 -8.58 5.02
CA ASP A 79 12.94 -8.37 6.01
C ASP A 79 12.54 -7.35 7.09
N LYS A 80 11.51 -6.55 6.84
CA LYS A 80 10.97 -5.57 7.80
C LYS A 80 9.72 -6.06 8.50
N LYS A 81 9.24 -7.26 8.16
CA LYS A 81 8.04 -7.84 8.77
C LYS A 81 8.27 -8.15 10.25
N PRO A 82 7.33 -7.79 11.17
CA PRO A 82 7.41 -8.25 12.55
C PRO A 82 7.39 -9.78 12.64
N SER A 83 8.02 -10.33 13.65
CA SER A 83 8.14 -11.79 13.81
C SER A 83 6.88 -12.47 14.35
N PHE A 84 5.88 -11.69 14.77
CA PHE A 84 4.72 -12.26 15.47
C PHE A 84 3.66 -12.84 14.54
N TYR A 85 3.81 -12.73 13.21
CA TYR A 85 2.85 -13.30 12.28
C TYR A 85 3.51 -13.73 10.97
N GLU A 86 2.81 -14.59 10.24
CA GLU A 86 3.14 -14.95 8.87
C GLU A 86 1.87 -15.16 8.07
N LEU A 87 1.89 -14.78 6.78
CA LEU A 87 0.82 -15.12 5.85
C LEU A 87 1.09 -16.52 5.32
N LYS A 88 0.07 -17.37 5.31
CA LYS A 88 0.23 -18.76 4.88
C LYS A 88 0.26 -18.96 3.38
N ASN A 89 -0.05 -17.92 2.61
CA ASN A 89 -0.05 -17.98 1.15
C ASN A 89 1.35 -18.25 0.63
N ASP A 90 1.46 -19.19 -0.33
CA ASP A 90 2.73 -19.51 -0.97
C ASP A 90 2.94 -18.61 -2.17
N VAL A 91 3.55 -17.45 -1.92
CA VAL A 91 3.81 -16.41 -2.92
C VAL A 91 5.27 -15.94 -2.78
N PRO A 92 5.84 -15.32 -3.83
CA PRO A 92 7.17 -14.72 -3.71
C PRO A 92 7.24 -13.73 -2.54
N LYS A 93 8.33 -13.81 -1.78
CA LYS A 93 8.59 -12.93 -0.65
C LYS A 93 9.88 -12.18 -0.93
N LEU A 94 9.77 -10.86 -1.08
CA LEU A 94 10.88 -10.00 -1.48
C LEU A 94 11.32 -9.11 -0.32
N THR A 95 12.64 -9.01 -0.12
CA THR A 95 13.21 -8.02 0.78
C THR A 95 13.08 -6.63 0.17
N GLU A 96 13.32 -5.59 0.99
CA GLU A 96 13.35 -4.21 0.49
C GLU A 96 14.31 -4.07 -0.69
N ALA A 97 15.52 -4.63 -0.57
CA ALA A 97 16.52 -4.55 -1.62
C ALA A 97 16.07 -5.25 -2.91
N GLU A 98 15.48 -6.44 -2.78
CA GLU A 98 14.97 -7.20 -3.93
C GLU A 98 13.81 -6.49 -4.62
N MET A 99 12.91 -5.88 -3.85
CA MET A 99 11.80 -5.12 -4.39
C MET A 99 12.29 -3.89 -5.15
N LEU A 100 13.22 -3.15 -4.60
CA LEU A 100 13.80 -1.97 -5.25
C LEU A 100 14.55 -2.35 -6.54
N GLU A 101 15.25 -3.47 -6.55
CA GLU A 101 15.92 -3.99 -7.73
C GLU A 101 14.91 -4.34 -8.84
N LYS A 102 13.79 -4.96 -8.47
CA LYS A 102 12.72 -5.32 -9.40
C LYS A 102 12.07 -4.08 -10.03
N MET A 103 12.01 -2.97 -9.30
CA MET A 103 11.41 -1.72 -9.77
C MET A 103 12.37 -0.84 -10.55
N ALA A 104 13.67 -1.14 -10.51
CA ALA A 104 14.68 -0.37 -11.19
C ALA A 104 14.62 -0.53 -12.73
#